data_c83e79117691c4c34a28e0cfe91fd6a1
#
_entry.id   c83e79117691c4c34a28e0cfe91fd6a1
#
_cell.length_a   1.000
_cell.length_b   1.000
_cell.length_c   1.000
_cell.angle_alpha   90.00
_cell.angle_beta   90.00
_cell.angle_gamma   90.00
#
_symmetry.space_group_name_H-M   'P 1'
#
loop_
_entity.id
_entity.type
_entity.pdbx_description
1 polymer ?
#
loop_
_entity_poly.entity_id
_entity_poly.type
_entity_poly.pdbx_seq_one_letter_code
_entity_poly.pdbx_strand_id
1 'polypeptide(L)'
;HEVFKKEVQKASECVNRLMETLNFEYEIAKELYPVYRFCRDELAMALVKNDISRVENAEKILKNLYGAFEEVSKEDYSRPLMENSEKVIAGMTYQKNNLTENYEIGNESRGFLA
;
A
#
# COMPACT_ATOMS: atom_id res chain seq x y z
N HIS A 1 21.78 11.94 4.54
CA HIS A 1 21.37 12.15 3.15
C HIS A 1 21.57 10.88 2.32
N GLU A 2 22.77 10.36 2.35
CA GLU A 2 23.07 9.08 1.72
C GLU A 2 22.31 7.93 2.38
N VAL A 3 22.18 8.00 3.70
CA VAL A 3 21.43 6.99 4.44
C VAL A 3 19.97 7.00 4.04
N PHE A 4 19.39 8.18 3.91
CA PHE A 4 17.99 8.33 3.49
C PHE A 4 17.78 7.68 2.13
N LYS A 5 18.65 8.01 1.18
CA LYS A 5 18.57 7.47 -0.17
C LYS A 5 18.64 5.94 -0.18
N LYS A 6 19.59 5.39 0.56
CA LYS A 6 19.76 3.93 0.64
C LYS A 6 18.54 3.25 1.23
N GLU A 7 18.00 3.82 2.31
CA GLU A 7 16.86 3.21 2.97
C GLU A 7 15.62 3.25 2.09
N VAL A 8 15.40 4.36 1.39
CA VAL A 8 14.27 4.47 0.46
C VAL A 8 14.42 3.49 -0.69
N GLN A 9 15.62 3.32 -1.20
CA GLN A 9 15.88 2.36 -2.27
C GLN A 9 15.60 0.93 -1.83
N LYS A 10 15.99 0.58 -0.61
CA LYS A 10 15.69 -0.74 -0.06
C LYS A 10 14.18 -0.96 0.06
N ALA A 11 13.48 0.06 0.54
CA ALA A 11 12.03 -0.02 0.65
C ALA A 11 11.40 -0.21 -0.72
N SER A 12 11.87 0.51 -1.72
CA SER A 12 11.38 0.38 -3.09
C SER A 12 11.57 -1.03 -3.63
N GLU A 13 12.73 -1.61 -3.37
CA GLU A 13 13.00 -2.99 -3.79
C GLU A 13 12.05 -3.97 -3.14
N CYS A 14 11.77 -3.77 -1.85
CA CYS A 14 10.83 -4.63 -1.15
C CYS A 14 9.43 -4.54 -1.75
N VAL A 15 8.97 -3.33 -2.05
CA VAL A 15 7.66 -3.13 -2.66
C VAL A 15 7.62 -3.78 -4.03
N ASN A 16 8.67 -3.62 -4.82
CA ASN A 16 8.73 -4.25 -6.14
C ASN A 16 8.65 -5.79 -6.05
N ARG A 17 9.32 -6.37 -5.06
CA ARG A 17 9.24 -7.81 -4.86
C ARG A 17 7.84 -8.25 -4.48
N LEU A 18 7.17 -7.47 -3.64
CA LEU A 18 5.79 -7.76 -3.29
C LEU A 18 4.89 -7.72 -4.52
N MET A 19 5.11 -6.76 -5.41
CA MET A 19 4.34 -6.68 -6.65
C MET A 19 4.60 -7.88 -7.55
N GLU A 20 5.84 -8.32 -7.64
CA GLU A 20 6.21 -9.47 -8.46
C GLU A 20 5.62 -10.77 -7.97
N THR A 21 5.37 -10.89 -6.68
CA THR A 21 4.83 -12.13 -6.12
C THR A 21 3.32 -12.24 -6.22
N LEU A 22 2.64 -11.19 -6.70
CA LEU A 22 1.19 -11.22 -6.82
C LEU A 22 0.75 -12.21 -7.90
N ASN A 23 -0.23 -13.03 -7.55
CA ASN A 23 -0.83 -13.97 -8.49
C ASN A 23 -2.20 -13.42 -8.88
N PHE A 24 -2.31 -12.90 -10.10
CA PHE A 24 -3.52 -12.24 -10.56
C PHE A 24 -4.69 -13.18 -10.83
N GLU A 25 -4.52 -14.46 -10.62
CA GLU A 25 -5.64 -15.38 -10.63
C GLU A 25 -6.57 -15.15 -9.44
N TYR A 26 -6.05 -14.53 -8.37
CA TYR A 26 -6.83 -14.21 -7.18
C TYR A 26 -7.28 -12.76 -7.20
N GLU A 27 -8.51 -12.53 -6.78
CA GLU A 27 -9.08 -11.17 -6.74
C GLU A 27 -8.26 -10.24 -5.85
N ILE A 28 -7.76 -10.77 -4.73
CA ILE A 28 -7.00 -9.94 -3.80
C ILE A 28 -5.75 -9.35 -4.45
N ALA A 29 -5.13 -10.08 -5.36
CA ALA A 29 -3.94 -9.57 -6.04
C ALA A 29 -4.28 -8.34 -6.87
N LYS A 30 -5.45 -8.34 -7.49
CA LYS A 30 -5.90 -7.20 -8.29
C LYS A 30 -6.15 -5.97 -7.44
N GLU A 31 -6.57 -6.18 -6.19
CA GLU A 31 -6.80 -5.08 -5.25
C GLU A 31 -5.49 -4.60 -4.63
N LEU A 32 -4.55 -5.51 -4.41
CA LEU A 32 -3.26 -5.16 -3.81
C LEU A 32 -2.34 -4.41 -4.76
N TYR A 33 -2.41 -4.72 -6.03
CA TYR A 33 -1.50 -4.15 -7.01
C TYR A 33 -1.52 -2.62 -7.01
N PRO A 34 -2.68 -1.95 -7.08
CA PRO A 34 -2.71 -0.49 -7.04
C PRO A 34 -2.13 0.09 -5.75
N VAL A 35 -2.31 -0.60 -4.63
CA VAL A 35 -1.81 -0.15 -3.34
C VAL A 35 -0.27 -0.18 -3.34
N TYR A 36 0.30 -1.29 -3.77
CA TYR A 36 1.75 -1.39 -3.86
C TYR A 36 2.33 -0.40 -4.87
N ARG A 37 1.63 -0.22 -5.99
CA ARG A 37 2.03 0.73 -7.00
C ARG A 37 2.08 2.16 -6.44
N PHE A 38 1.07 2.53 -5.66
CA PHE A 38 1.04 3.83 -5.00
C PHE A 38 2.24 3.99 -4.07
N CYS A 39 2.54 2.98 -3.26
CA CYS A 39 3.68 3.02 -2.37
C CYS A 39 4.99 3.18 -3.14
N ARG A 40 5.13 2.44 -4.23
CA ARG A 40 6.33 2.54 -5.07
C ARG A 40 6.48 3.95 -5.62
N ASP A 41 5.40 4.54 -6.11
CA ASP A 41 5.43 5.87 -6.68
C ASP A 41 5.77 6.93 -5.63
N GLU A 42 5.23 6.79 -4.42
CA GLU A 42 5.55 7.70 -3.32
C GLU A 42 7.03 7.61 -2.95
N LEU A 43 7.57 6.40 -2.91
CA LEU A 43 8.99 6.23 -2.59
C LEU A 43 9.88 6.81 -3.70
N ALA A 44 9.49 6.66 -4.95
CA ALA A 44 10.23 7.24 -6.06
C ALA A 44 10.23 8.76 -5.98
N MET A 45 9.08 9.36 -5.69
CA MET A 45 8.98 10.81 -5.56
C MET A 45 9.73 11.32 -4.34
N ALA A 46 9.78 10.52 -3.28
CA ALA A 46 10.57 10.87 -2.10
C ALA A 46 12.04 11.05 -2.46
N LEU A 47 12.56 10.19 -3.31
CA LEU A 47 13.96 10.30 -3.76
C LEU A 47 14.17 11.52 -4.65
N VAL A 48 13.25 11.76 -5.58
CA VAL A 48 13.35 12.87 -6.51
C VAL A 48 13.29 14.20 -5.80
N LYS A 49 12.36 14.33 -4.85
CA LYS A 49 12.12 15.60 -4.16
C LYS A 49 12.74 15.69 -2.79
N ASN A 50 13.42 14.64 -2.35
CA ASN A 50 14.00 14.57 -1.02
C ASN A 50 12.95 14.90 0.05
N ASP A 51 11.79 14.28 -0.07
CA ASP A 51 10.61 14.58 0.74
C ASP A 51 10.25 13.41 1.62
N ILE A 52 10.54 13.55 2.91
CA ILE A 52 10.30 12.47 3.87
C ILE A 52 8.81 12.21 4.10
N SER A 53 7.97 13.21 3.88
CA SER A 53 6.54 13.01 4.07
C SER A 53 5.97 11.96 3.12
N ARG A 54 6.57 11.80 1.97
CA ARG A 54 6.15 10.77 1.02
C ARG A 54 6.52 9.38 1.49
N VAL A 55 7.67 9.25 2.15
CA VAL A 55 8.06 7.99 2.77
C VAL A 55 7.06 7.64 3.88
N GLU A 56 6.68 8.62 4.67
CA GLU A 56 5.71 8.40 5.73
C GLU A 56 4.36 7.96 5.19
N ASN A 57 3.95 8.50 4.06
CA ASN A 57 2.70 8.08 3.42
C ASN A 57 2.76 6.60 3.03
N ALA A 58 3.86 6.17 2.40
CA ALA A 58 4.03 4.78 2.02
C ALA A 58 4.07 3.87 3.26
N GLU A 59 4.79 4.30 4.28
CA GLU A 59 4.88 3.54 5.52
C GLU A 59 3.53 3.35 6.16
N LYS A 60 2.74 4.40 6.22
CA LYS A 60 1.41 4.35 6.81
C LYS A 60 0.53 3.32 6.09
N ILE A 61 0.57 3.33 4.77
CA ILE A 61 -0.23 2.40 3.98
C ILE A 61 0.22 0.96 4.20
N LEU A 62 1.53 0.72 4.20
CA LEU A 62 2.06 -0.61 4.40
C LEU A 62 1.77 -1.14 5.81
N LYS A 63 1.82 -0.27 6.82
CA LYS A 63 1.47 -0.66 8.18
C LYS A 63 -0.01 -1.00 8.30
N ASN A 64 -0.87 -0.23 7.65
CA ASN A 64 -2.29 -0.52 7.66
C ASN A 64 -2.58 -1.84 6.96
N LEU A 65 -1.90 -2.10 5.87
CA LEU A 65 -2.05 -3.35 5.14
C LEU A 65 -1.58 -4.53 5.99
N TYR A 66 -0.44 -4.37 6.64
CA TYR A 66 0.09 -5.40 7.53
C TYR A 66 -0.90 -5.69 8.67
N GLY A 67 -1.47 -4.63 9.25
CA GLY A 67 -2.48 -4.79 10.30
C GLY A 67 -3.70 -5.55 9.83
N ALA A 68 -4.14 -5.29 8.60
CA ALA A 68 -5.29 -6.00 8.03
C ALA A 68 -4.98 -7.49 7.87
N PHE A 69 -3.79 -7.83 7.37
CA PHE A 69 -3.40 -9.22 7.23
C PHE A 69 -3.26 -9.91 8.59
N GLU A 70 -2.72 -9.19 9.58
CA GLU A 70 -2.58 -9.72 10.92
C GLU A 70 -3.92 -10.06 11.54
N GLU A 71 -4.90 -9.17 11.37
CA GLU A 71 -6.26 -9.41 11.83
C GLU A 71 -6.85 -10.68 11.22
N VAL A 72 -6.69 -10.82 9.91
CA VAL A 72 -7.20 -12.00 9.20
C VAL A 72 -6.51 -13.26 9.71
N SER A 73 -5.21 -13.21 9.95
CA SER A 73 -4.46 -14.38 10.40
C SER A 73 -4.82 -14.82 11.80
N LYS A 74 -5.35 -13.93 12.62
CA LYS A 74 -5.79 -14.26 13.99
C LYS A 74 -7.15 -14.92 14.00
N GLU A 75 -7.86 -14.88 12.89
CA GLU A 75 -9.18 -15.47 12.83
C GLU A 75 -9.10 -16.95 12.52
N ASP A 76 -10.27 -17.57 12.41
CA ASP A 76 -10.38 -19.01 12.24
C ASP A 76 -9.70 -19.47 10.94
N TYR A 77 -8.62 -20.23 11.09
CA TYR A 77 -7.88 -20.79 9.96
C TYR A 77 -8.70 -21.82 9.18
N SER A 78 -9.78 -22.31 9.74
CA SER A 78 -10.61 -23.27 9.03
C SER A 78 -11.52 -22.61 7.99
N ARG A 79 -11.57 -21.29 7.98
CA ARG A 79 -12.39 -20.56 7.01
C ARG A 79 -11.81 -20.68 5.59
N PRO A 80 -12.69 -20.71 4.59
CA PRO A 80 -12.23 -20.72 3.21
C PRO A 80 -11.34 -19.52 2.89
N LEU A 81 -10.38 -19.72 2.06
CA LEU A 81 -9.47 -18.67 1.62
C LEU A 81 -10.24 -17.46 1.06
N MET A 82 -11.34 -17.74 0.37
CA MET A 82 -12.15 -16.69 -0.23
C MET A 82 -12.73 -15.72 0.80
N GLU A 83 -13.22 -16.25 1.93
CA GLU A 83 -13.72 -15.42 3.01
C GLU A 83 -12.64 -14.52 3.58
N ASN A 84 -11.46 -15.08 3.79
CA ASN A 84 -10.34 -14.31 4.30
C ASN A 84 -9.93 -13.23 3.32
N SER A 85 -9.96 -13.53 2.04
CA SER A 85 -9.65 -12.55 1.00
C SER A 85 -10.65 -11.40 1.01
N GLU A 86 -11.92 -11.71 1.17
CA GLU A 86 -12.95 -10.67 1.25
C GLU A 86 -12.72 -9.74 2.43
N LYS A 87 -12.33 -10.27 3.57
CA LYS A 87 -12.05 -9.47 4.75
C LYS A 87 -10.86 -8.53 4.53
N VAL A 88 -9.83 -9.03 3.91
CA VAL A 88 -8.65 -8.23 3.59
C VAL A 88 -9.03 -7.12 2.62
N ILE A 89 -9.79 -7.46 1.59
CA ILE A 89 -10.24 -6.48 0.60
C ILE A 89 -11.09 -5.40 1.25
N ALA A 90 -12.01 -5.78 2.14
CA ALA A 90 -12.85 -4.83 2.85
C ALA A 90 -12.01 -3.86 3.68
N GLY A 91 -11.01 -4.39 4.40
CA GLY A 91 -10.11 -3.56 5.17
C GLY A 91 -9.32 -2.60 4.31
N MET A 92 -8.84 -3.09 3.18
CA MET A 92 -8.10 -2.26 2.23
C MET A 92 -8.97 -1.16 1.63
N THR A 93 -10.20 -1.49 1.28
CA THR A 93 -11.12 -0.52 0.70
C THR A 93 -11.38 0.63 1.67
N TYR A 94 -11.56 0.30 2.93
CA TYR A 94 -11.75 1.30 3.97
C TYR A 94 -10.54 2.24 4.07
N GLN A 95 -9.34 1.67 4.11
CA GLN A 95 -8.12 2.45 4.19
C GLN A 95 -7.92 3.30 2.93
N LYS A 96 -8.23 2.75 1.79
CA LYS A 96 -8.13 3.46 0.52
C LYS A 96 -9.05 4.67 0.48
N ASN A 97 -10.26 4.53 0.98
CA ASN A 97 -11.21 5.64 1.04
C ASN A 97 -10.71 6.74 1.96
N ASN A 98 -10.20 6.39 3.13
CA ASN A 98 -9.61 7.36 4.05
C ASN A 98 -8.45 8.09 3.41
N LEU A 99 -7.59 7.34 2.73
CA LEU A 99 -6.43 7.92 2.07
C LEU A 99 -6.86 8.88 0.97
N THR A 100 -7.84 8.48 0.18
CA THR A 100 -8.35 9.31 -0.92
C THR A 100 -8.92 10.60 -0.41
N GLU A 101 -9.71 10.55 0.67
CA GLU A 101 -10.27 11.74 1.29
C GLU A 101 -9.19 12.69 1.75
N ASN A 102 -8.19 12.17 2.46
CA ASN A 102 -7.08 12.98 2.94
C ASN A 102 -6.29 13.57 1.78
N TYR A 103 -6.14 12.80 0.73
CA TYR A 103 -5.40 13.21 -0.44
C TYR A 103 -6.12 14.36 -1.15
N GLU A 104 -7.43 14.24 -1.33
CA GLU A 104 -8.23 15.28 -1.97
C GLU A 104 -8.22 16.58 -1.19
N ILE A 105 -8.31 16.51 0.13
CA ILE A 105 -8.25 17.67 0.99
C ILE A 105 -6.90 18.37 0.85
N GLY A 106 -5.82 17.60 0.77
CA GLY A 106 -4.48 18.16 0.70
C GLY A 106 -4.01 18.53 -0.70
N ASN A 107 -4.57 17.92 -1.73
CA ASN A 107 -4.05 18.05 -3.09
C ASN A 107 -5.13 18.09 -4.16
N GLU A 108 -6.22 18.75 -3.87
CA GLU A 108 -7.31 18.80 -4.85
C GLU A 108 -6.90 19.41 -6.19
N SER A 109 -5.87 20.27 -6.15
CA SER A 109 -5.36 20.89 -7.36
C SER A 109 -4.75 19.89 -8.34
N ARG A 110 -4.40 18.71 -7.89
CA ARG A 110 -3.78 17.71 -8.76
C ARG A 110 -4.77 17.11 -9.75
N GLY A 111 -5.97 16.81 -9.29
CA GLY A 111 -7.01 16.29 -10.16
C GLY A 111 -6.72 14.98 -10.87
N PHE A 112 -5.55 14.44 -10.72
CA PHE A 112 -5.14 13.25 -11.45
C PHE A 112 -5.85 11.99 -11.00
N LEU A 113 -6.54 12.07 -9.91
CA LEU A 113 -7.31 10.95 -9.40
C LEU A 113 -8.56 10.69 -10.22
N ALA A 114 -8.84 11.60 -11.09
CA ALA A 114 -9.97 11.44 -11.99
C ALA A 114 -9.82 10.21 -12.85
#